data_cf4790e37f76e92bd8591fd5271fba49
#
_entry.id   cf4790e37f76e92bd8591fd5271fba49
#
_cell.length_a   1.000
_cell.length_b   1.000
_cell.length_c   1.000
_cell.angle_alpha   90.00
_cell.angle_beta   90.00
_cell.angle_gamma   90.00
#
_symmetry.space_group_name_H-M   'P 1'
#
loop_
_entity.id
_entity.type
_entity.pdbx_description
1 polymer ?
#
loop_
_entity_poly.entity_id
_entity_poly.type
_entity_poly.pdbx_seq_one_letter_code
_entity_poly.pdbx_strand_id
1 'polypeptide(L)'
;EWADHITINEKENSISFIHSKHKDTSNSASNLHDVVGQAIKNLGNIRFSKEQFLRKKKTLDGFYSRSKIHKVRRGNLDKLEADLDKVLKQHSLHRKCIIACSFLSKKSLEGEFNKLVSNNKYVRGNIVQLIWILSSFIHAAKESGVIPIIYCRP
;
A
#
# COMPACT_ATOMS: atom_id res chain seq x y z
N GLU A 1 10.38 -6.25 -7.26
CA GLU A 1 9.55 -5.05 -7.10
C GLU A 1 9.22 -4.87 -5.63
N TRP A 2 9.32 -3.63 -5.09
CA TRP A 2 9.00 -3.38 -3.68
C TRP A 2 7.55 -2.91 -3.50
N ALA A 3 7.09 -2.05 -4.40
CA ALA A 3 5.74 -1.50 -4.48
C ALA A 3 5.54 -0.84 -5.85
N ASP A 4 4.30 -0.53 -6.22
CA ASP A 4 4.00 0.24 -7.42
C ASP A 4 4.49 1.69 -7.28
N HIS A 5 4.35 2.25 -6.07
CA HIS A 5 4.89 3.56 -5.74
C HIS A 5 5.56 3.54 -4.35
N ILE A 6 6.64 4.30 -4.22
CA ILE A 6 7.32 4.54 -2.95
C ILE A 6 7.34 6.05 -2.71
N THR A 7 6.96 6.47 -1.52
CA THR A 7 7.06 7.88 -1.12
C THR A 7 7.93 8.02 0.13
N ILE A 8 8.76 9.07 0.13
CA ILE A 8 9.53 9.51 1.28
C ILE A 8 9.06 10.91 1.60
N ASN A 9 8.57 11.14 2.80
CA ASN A 9 8.03 12.42 3.24
C ASN A 9 8.71 12.88 4.53
N GLU A 10 9.60 13.89 4.41
CA GLU A 10 10.33 14.45 5.56
C GLU A 10 9.39 15.12 6.56
N LYS A 11 8.36 15.84 6.08
CA LYS A 11 7.45 16.58 6.97
C LYS A 11 6.63 15.66 7.88
N GLU A 12 6.21 14.53 7.35
CA GLU A 12 5.47 13.51 8.10
C GLU A 12 6.37 12.45 8.70
N ASN A 13 7.67 12.55 8.47
CA ASN A 13 8.64 11.55 8.86
C ASN A 13 8.19 10.13 8.48
N SER A 14 7.87 9.93 7.20
CA SER A 14 7.27 8.69 6.75
C SER A 14 7.86 8.14 5.45
N ILE A 15 7.89 6.82 5.37
CA ILE A 15 8.14 6.05 4.15
C ILE A 15 6.89 5.23 3.88
N SER A 16 6.34 5.35 2.65
CA SER A 16 5.14 4.59 2.28
C SER A 16 5.42 3.71 1.08
N PHE A 17 4.96 2.46 1.14
CA PHE A 17 4.83 1.57 0.02
C PHE A 17 3.36 1.54 -0.40
N ILE A 18 3.08 1.84 -1.67
CA ILE A 18 1.72 1.91 -2.19
C ILE A 18 1.56 0.83 -3.25
N HIS A 19 0.62 -0.07 -3.02
CA HIS A 19 0.19 -1.10 -3.96
C HIS A 19 -1.17 -0.72 -4.53
N SER A 20 -1.28 -0.67 -5.84
CA SER A 20 -2.44 -0.11 -6.52
C SER A 20 -3.13 -1.15 -7.40
N LYS A 21 -4.46 -1.18 -7.36
CA LYS A 21 -5.25 -2.01 -8.27
C LYS A 21 -6.40 -1.19 -8.85
N HIS A 22 -6.38 -0.99 -10.16
CA HIS A 22 -7.49 -0.36 -10.88
C HIS A 22 -8.39 -1.43 -11.50
N LYS A 23 -9.68 -1.37 -11.20
CA LYS A 23 -10.75 -2.21 -11.75
C LYS A 23 -12.08 -1.45 -11.66
N ASP A 24 -13.09 -1.97 -12.35
CA ASP A 24 -14.47 -1.51 -12.19
C ASP A 24 -14.99 -1.78 -10.77
N THR A 25 -15.96 -0.98 -10.34
CA THR A 25 -16.51 -1.04 -8.98
C THR A 25 -17.09 -2.41 -8.69
N SER A 26 -16.55 -3.08 -7.68
CA SER A 26 -17.03 -4.39 -7.23
C SER A 26 -16.54 -4.70 -5.83
N ASN A 27 -17.26 -5.56 -5.11
CA ASN A 27 -16.81 -6.15 -3.86
C ASN A 27 -16.15 -7.53 -4.13
N SER A 28 -15.29 -7.59 -5.14
CA SER A 28 -14.62 -8.84 -5.54
C SER A 28 -13.47 -9.17 -4.57
N ALA A 29 -13.60 -10.28 -3.87
CA ALA A 29 -12.56 -10.80 -2.99
C ALA A 29 -11.29 -11.18 -3.78
N SER A 30 -11.42 -11.74 -4.99
CA SER A 30 -10.26 -12.11 -5.82
C SER A 30 -9.46 -10.90 -6.29
N ASN A 31 -10.12 -9.80 -6.70
CA ASN A 31 -9.41 -8.57 -7.06
C ASN A 31 -8.62 -7.99 -5.88
N LEU A 32 -9.19 -8.07 -4.67
CA LEU A 32 -8.52 -7.62 -3.47
C LEU A 32 -7.36 -8.54 -3.09
N HIS A 33 -7.52 -9.86 -3.23
CA HIS A 33 -6.50 -10.85 -2.92
C HIS A 33 -5.19 -10.59 -3.67
N ASP A 34 -5.25 -10.22 -4.95
CA ASP A 34 -4.07 -9.92 -5.75
C ASP A 34 -3.24 -8.78 -5.16
N VAL A 35 -3.87 -7.65 -4.86
CA VAL A 35 -3.16 -6.47 -4.35
C VAL A 35 -2.71 -6.66 -2.90
N VAL A 36 -3.51 -7.35 -2.09
CA VAL A 36 -3.15 -7.71 -0.71
C VAL A 36 -1.97 -8.69 -0.71
N GLY A 37 -2.00 -9.70 -1.55
CA GLY A 37 -0.90 -10.65 -1.70
C GLY A 37 0.42 -9.97 -2.07
N GLN A 38 0.38 -9.01 -3.00
CA GLN A 38 1.55 -8.19 -3.34
C GLN A 38 2.03 -7.35 -2.15
N ALA A 39 1.12 -6.70 -1.43
CA ALA A 39 1.44 -5.87 -0.28
C ALA A 39 2.09 -6.70 0.84
N ILE A 40 1.49 -7.81 1.24
CA ILE A 40 2.02 -8.69 2.29
C ILE A 40 3.39 -9.26 1.91
N LYS A 41 3.55 -9.76 0.68
CA LYS A 41 4.83 -10.27 0.18
C LYS A 41 5.96 -9.24 0.29
N ASN A 42 5.65 -7.96 0.13
CA ASN A 42 6.63 -6.88 0.10
C ASN A 42 6.81 -6.16 1.45
N LEU A 43 6.08 -6.53 2.51
CA LEU A 43 6.23 -5.91 3.83
C LEU A 43 7.67 -5.98 4.37
N GLY A 44 8.38 -7.09 4.14
CA GLY A 44 9.77 -7.22 4.53
C GLY A 44 10.70 -6.20 3.88
N ASN A 45 10.39 -5.74 2.68
CA ASN A 45 11.19 -4.76 1.96
C ASN A 45 11.04 -3.32 2.51
N ILE A 46 10.01 -3.02 3.29
CA ILE A 46 9.77 -1.66 3.81
C ILE A 46 10.80 -1.24 4.88
N ARG A 47 11.54 -2.21 5.42
CA ARG A 47 12.65 -2.00 6.38
C ARG A 47 14.01 -2.03 5.71
N PHE A 48 14.07 -1.63 4.44
CA PHE A 48 15.29 -1.60 3.66
C PHE A 48 16.42 -0.79 4.33
N SER A 49 17.66 -1.21 4.10
CA SER A 49 18.83 -0.43 4.46
C SER A 49 19.14 0.65 3.42
N LYS A 50 20.01 1.61 3.79
CA LYS A 50 20.47 2.64 2.84
C LYS A 50 21.11 1.99 1.60
N GLU A 51 21.93 0.97 1.77
CA GLU A 51 22.61 0.26 0.66
C GLU A 51 21.61 -0.42 -0.26
N GLN A 52 20.56 -1.05 0.30
CA GLN A 52 19.49 -1.64 -0.49
C GLN A 52 18.75 -0.56 -1.30
N PHE A 53 18.49 0.59 -0.70
CA PHE A 53 17.85 1.71 -1.39
C PHE A 53 18.74 2.27 -2.49
N LEU A 54 20.03 2.46 -2.27
CA LEU A 54 20.96 2.97 -3.29
C LEU A 54 21.04 2.04 -4.51
N ARG A 55 20.99 0.72 -4.29
CA ARG A 55 20.85 -0.25 -5.39
C ARG A 55 19.55 -0.05 -6.15
N LYS A 56 18.46 0.18 -5.44
CA LYS A 56 17.14 0.45 -6.03
C LYS A 56 17.12 1.78 -6.78
N LYS A 57 17.74 2.84 -6.23
CA LYS A 57 17.84 4.18 -6.84
C LYS A 57 18.35 4.12 -8.27
N LYS A 58 19.33 3.26 -8.57
CA LYS A 58 19.87 3.06 -9.93
C LYS A 58 18.81 2.65 -10.96
N THR A 59 17.71 2.04 -10.52
CA THR A 59 16.60 1.63 -11.39
C THR A 59 15.49 2.68 -11.52
N LEU A 60 15.58 3.78 -10.77
CA LEU A 60 14.55 4.83 -10.74
C LEU A 60 14.80 5.93 -11.77
N ASP A 61 15.97 5.98 -12.37
CA ASP A 61 16.24 6.87 -13.47
C ASP A 61 15.50 6.45 -14.76
N GLY A 62 15.06 7.43 -15.55
CA GLY A 62 14.36 7.21 -16.80
C GLY A 62 12.84 7.01 -16.68
N PHE A 63 12.27 6.34 -17.66
CA PHE A 63 10.82 6.21 -17.85
C PHE A 63 10.33 4.80 -17.56
N TYR A 64 9.05 4.65 -17.26
CA TYR A 64 8.38 3.34 -17.27
C TYR A 64 8.41 2.77 -18.70
N SER A 65 8.63 1.45 -18.77
CA SER A 65 8.67 0.74 -20.04
C SER A 65 7.45 1.06 -20.92
N ARG A 66 7.70 1.39 -22.19
CA ARG A 66 6.68 1.73 -23.20
C ARG A 66 5.82 2.95 -22.83
N SER A 67 6.32 3.86 -21.99
CA SER A 67 5.59 5.08 -21.62
C SER A 67 6.51 6.29 -21.61
N LYS A 68 5.92 7.50 -21.66
CA LYS A 68 6.61 8.78 -21.42
C LYS A 68 6.54 9.22 -19.96
N ILE A 69 6.20 8.31 -19.05
CA ILE A 69 6.01 8.59 -17.65
C ILE A 69 7.34 8.40 -16.92
N HIS A 70 7.90 9.46 -16.38
CA HIS A 70 9.13 9.41 -15.60
C HIS A 70 8.90 8.60 -14.30
N LYS A 71 9.86 7.75 -13.91
CA LYS A 71 9.76 6.94 -12.70
C LYS A 71 9.76 7.80 -11.43
N VAL A 72 10.55 8.88 -11.41
CA VAL A 72 10.47 9.88 -10.34
C VAL A 72 9.33 10.84 -10.65
N ARG A 73 8.22 10.70 -9.94
CA ARG A 73 6.99 11.47 -10.19
C ARG A 73 6.97 12.81 -9.47
N ARG A 74 7.63 12.90 -8.34
CA ARG A 74 7.74 14.11 -7.51
C ARG A 74 9.12 14.15 -6.87
N GLY A 75 9.64 15.35 -6.66
CA GLY A 75 10.96 15.54 -6.06
C GLY A 75 12.10 15.45 -7.07
N ASN A 76 13.30 15.33 -6.55
CA ASN A 76 14.53 15.26 -7.31
C ASN A 76 15.32 14.01 -6.90
N LEU A 77 15.76 13.22 -7.88
CA LEU A 77 16.52 11.99 -7.65
C LEU A 77 17.86 12.25 -6.94
N ASP A 78 18.50 13.41 -7.21
CA ASP A 78 19.79 13.76 -6.59
C ASP A 78 19.64 14.06 -5.09
N LYS A 79 18.53 14.67 -4.69
CA LYS A 79 18.22 14.96 -3.27
C LYS A 79 17.68 13.77 -2.52
N LEU A 80 17.19 12.76 -3.22
CA LEU A 80 16.48 11.61 -2.64
C LEU A 80 17.31 10.86 -1.57
N GLU A 81 18.61 10.79 -1.75
CA GLU A 81 19.51 10.15 -0.78
C GLU A 81 19.62 10.97 0.52
N ALA A 82 19.77 12.29 0.41
CA ALA A 82 19.84 13.16 1.57
C ALA A 82 18.50 13.19 2.34
N ASP A 83 17.38 13.20 1.61
CA ASP A 83 16.04 13.16 2.18
C ASP A 83 15.80 11.83 2.89
N LEU A 84 16.24 10.72 2.30
CA LEU A 84 16.17 9.41 2.94
C LEU A 84 17.02 9.35 4.22
N ASP A 85 18.26 9.86 4.19
CA ASP A 85 19.15 9.87 5.36
C ASP A 85 18.53 10.64 6.53
N LYS A 86 17.86 11.76 6.24
CA LYS A 86 17.15 12.51 7.27
C LYS A 86 16.03 11.69 7.89
N VAL A 87 15.21 11.07 7.04
CA VAL A 87 14.04 10.29 7.50
C VAL A 87 14.48 9.05 8.27
N LEU A 88 15.52 8.33 7.82
CA LEU A 88 16.01 7.12 8.48
C LEU A 88 16.64 7.39 9.86
N LYS A 89 17.19 8.59 10.09
CA LYS A 89 17.76 8.99 11.38
C LYS A 89 16.72 9.39 12.43
N GLN A 90 15.47 9.55 12.03
CA GLN A 90 14.42 9.96 12.94
C GLN A 90 13.91 8.79 13.79
N HIS A 91 13.83 8.98 15.11
CA HIS A 91 13.29 7.98 16.03
C HIS A 91 11.80 7.66 15.78
N SER A 92 11.04 8.65 15.31
CA SER A 92 9.61 8.54 15.04
C SER A 92 9.27 8.21 13.59
N LEU A 93 10.11 7.46 12.89
CA LEU A 93 9.87 7.09 11.50
C LEU A 93 8.63 6.21 11.36
N HIS A 94 7.63 6.72 10.64
CA HIS A 94 6.42 5.99 10.29
C HIS A 94 6.60 5.22 8.98
N ARG A 95 6.47 3.91 9.02
CA ARG A 95 6.40 3.06 7.83
C ARG A 95 4.94 2.74 7.54
N LYS A 96 4.49 3.07 6.33
CA LYS A 96 3.10 2.92 5.90
C LYS A 96 3.04 1.94 4.73
N CYS A 97 2.19 0.93 4.80
CA CYS A 97 1.84 0.10 3.65
C CYS A 97 0.41 0.46 3.23
N ILE A 98 0.26 0.89 2.00
CA ILE A 98 -0.98 1.46 1.48
C ILE A 98 -1.49 0.58 0.35
N ILE A 99 -2.74 0.16 0.44
CA ILE A 99 -3.48 -0.44 -0.66
C ILE A 99 -4.40 0.63 -1.24
N ALA A 100 -4.28 0.89 -2.54
CA ALA A 100 -5.12 1.84 -3.27
C ALA A 100 -5.99 1.09 -4.28
N CYS A 101 -7.30 0.99 -4.01
CA CYS A 101 -8.25 0.21 -4.80
C CYS A 101 -9.33 1.10 -5.39
N SER A 102 -9.42 1.18 -6.73
CA SER A 102 -10.50 1.92 -7.39
C SER A 102 -11.84 1.18 -7.39
N PHE A 103 -11.83 -0.12 -7.17
CA PHE A 103 -13.02 -0.98 -7.25
C PHE A 103 -13.80 -1.10 -5.94
N LEU A 104 -13.17 -0.87 -4.79
CA LEU A 104 -13.85 -0.89 -3.50
C LEU A 104 -14.53 0.46 -3.21
N SER A 105 -15.73 0.40 -2.61
CA SER A 105 -16.43 1.57 -2.06
C SER A 105 -16.54 1.44 -0.55
N LYS A 106 -16.12 2.48 0.17
CA LYS A 106 -16.22 2.56 1.64
C LYS A 106 -17.67 2.39 2.10
N LYS A 107 -18.58 3.15 1.50
CA LYS A 107 -20.02 3.09 1.82
C LYS A 107 -20.60 1.68 1.63
N SER A 108 -20.23 1.01 0.54
CA SER A 108 -20.68 -0.36 0.29
C SER A 108 -20.13 -1.34 1.33
N LEU A 109 -18.84 -1.23 1.68
CA LEU A 109 -18.21 -2.09 2.68
C LEU A 109 -18.81 -1.88 4.08
N GLU A 110 -19.02 -0.64 4.48
CA GLU A 110 -19.65 -0.31 5.77
C GLU A 110 -21.07 -0.89 5.86
N GLY A 111 -21.85 -0.80 4.77
CA GLY A 111 -23.18 -1.39 4.71
C GLY A 111 -23.16 -2.91 4.89
N GLU A 112 -22.24 -3.60 4.21
CA GLU A 112 -22.12 -5.07 4.34
C GLU A 112 -21.54 -5.48 5.69
N PHE A 113 -20.61 -4.71 6.25
CA PHE A 113 -20.06 -4.95 7.59
C PHE A 113 -21.15 -4.81 8.66
N ASN A 114 -22.01 -3.79 8.58
CA ASN A 114 -23.12 -3.61 9.49
C ASN A 114 -24.12 -4.79 9.45
N LYS A 115 -24.36 -5.39 8.27
CA LYS A 115 -25.16 -6.60 8.14
C LYS A 115 -24.51 -7.79 8.88
N LEU A 116 -23.19 -7.94 8.80
CA LEU A 116 -22.48 -9.00 9.53
C LEU A 116 -22.59 -8.81 11.04
N VAL A 117 -22.37 -7.59 11.53
CA VAL A 117 -22.44 -7.26 12.97
C VAL A 117 -23.86 -7.48 13.53
N SER A 118 -24.88 -7.15 12.74
CA SER A 118 -26.28 -7.39 13.10
C SER A 118 -26.74 -8.84 12.94
N ASN A 119 -25.81 -9.77 12.65
CA ASN A 119 -26.09 -11.18 12.43
C ASN A 119 -27.16 -11.46 11.34
N ASN A 120 -27.15 -10.64 10.29
CA ASN A 120 -28.08 -10.77 9.19
C ASN A 120 -27.71 -11.98 8.30
N LYS A 121 -28.65 -12.91 8.13
CA LYS A 121 -28.46 -14.15 7.35
C LYS A 121 -28.23 -13.92 5.84
N TYR A 122 -28.41 -12.71 5.33
CA TYR A 122 -28.27 -12.37 3.91
C TYR A 122 -26.91 -11.81 3.50
N VAL A 123 -25.87 -11.97 4.32
CA VAL A 123 -24.52 -11.56 3.92
C VAL A 123 -23.93 -12.57 2.94
N ARG A 124 -23.50 -12.07 1.79
CA ARG A 124 -22.92 -12.91 0.74
C ARG A 124 -21.54 -13.45 1.17
N GLY A 125 -21.23 -14.70 0.80
CA GLY A 125 -19.96 -15.35 1.16
C GLY A 125 -18.72 -14.60 0.66
N ASN A 126 -18.81 -13.93 -0.50
CA ASN A 126 -17.69 -13.11 -1.01
C ASN A 126 -17.38 -11.91 -0.11
N ILE A 127 -18.34 -11.38 0.65
CA ILE A 127 -18.10 -10.29 1.61
C ILE A 127 -17.32 -10.80 2.82
N VAL A 128 -17.66 -11.98 3.30
CA VAL A 128 -16.90 -12.62 4.38
C VAL A 128 -15.44 -12.84 3.95
N GLN A 129 -15.22 -13.38 2.76
CA GLN A 129 -13.88 -13.56 2.20
C GLN A 129 -13.13 -12.23 2.07
N LEU A 130 -13.80 -11.18 1.58
CA LEU A 130 -13.20 -9.86 1.42
C LEU A 130 -12.75 -9.29 2.77
N ILE A 131 -13.57 -9.40 3.81
CA ILE A 131 -13.22 -8.94 5.15
C ILE A 131 -12.04 -9.74 5.73
N TRP A 132 -12.00 -11.04 5.51
CA TRP A 132 -10.85 -11.87 5.90
C TRP A 132 -9.55 -11.43 5.23
N ILE A 133 -9.58 -11.13 3.94
CA ILE A 133 -8.42 -10.65 3.19
C ILE A 133 -7.96 -9.29 3.71
N LEU A 134 -8.87 -8.36 3.97
CA LEU A 134 -8.54 -7.06 4.59
C LEU A 134 -7.94 -7.22 5.98
N SER A 135 -8.54 -8.09 6.79
CA SER A 135 -8.07 -8.38 8.15
C SER A 135 -6.65 -8.97 8.13
N SER A 136 -6.37 -9.90 7.21
CA SER A 136 -5.03 -10.50 7.07
C SER A 136 -3.97 -9.46 6.70
N PHE A 137 -4.29 -8.52 5.83
CA PHE A 137 -3.41 -7.40 5.49
C PHE A 137 -3.11 -6.52 6.70
N ILE A 138 -4.16 -6.10 7.42
CA ILE A 138 -4.03 -5.24 8.60
C ILE A 138 -3.18 -5.92 9.67
N HIS A 139 -3.41 -7.21 9.88
CA HIS A 139 -2.68 -8.01 10.87
C HIS A 139 -1.21 -8.15 10.50
N ALA A 140 -0.91 -8.59 9.29
CA ALA A 140 0.47 -8.75 8.81
C ALA A 140 1.26 -7.44 8.85
N ALA A 141 0.63 -6.32 8.47
CA ALA A 141 1.26 -5.01 8.53
C ALA A 141 1.57 -4.59 9.98
N LYS A 142 0.60 -4.74 10.89
CA LYS A 142 0.78 -4.41 12.31
C LYS A 142 1.86 -5.26 12.97
N GLU A 143 1.91 -6.55 12.73
CA GLU A 143 2.97 -7.44 13.23
C GLU A 143 4.35 -7.04 12.72
N SER A 144 4.42 -6.51 11.51
CA SER A 144 5.67 -5.96 10.94
C SER A 144 6.01 -4.56 11.46
N GLY A 145 5.22 -3.98 12.39
CA GLY A 145 5.36 -2.61 12.86
C GLY A 145 5.14 -1.56 11.77
N VAL A 146 4.23 -1.84 10.84
CA VAL A 146 3.89 -1.00 9.70
C VAL A 146 2.44 -0.54 9.82
N ILE A 147 2.16 0.72 9.49
CA ILE A 147 0.81 1.30 9.52
C ILE A 147 0.07 0.88 8.25
N PRO A 148 -0.99 0.04 8.34
CA PRO A 148 -1.82 -0.31 7.20
C PRO A 148 -2.78 0.82 6.85
N ILE A 149 -2.89 1.14 5.58
CA ILE A 149 -3.84 2.13 5.07
C ILE A 149 -4.54 1.55 3.84
N ILE A 150 -5.84 1.77 3.73
CA ILE A 150 -6.64 1.35 2.59
C ILE A 150 -7.32 2.57 2.01
N TYR A 151 -6.97 2.92 0.77
CA TYR A 151 -7.64 3.93 -0.02
C TYR A 151 -8.64 3.26 -0.96
N CYS A 152 -9.89 3.63 -0.84
CA CYS A 152 -10.99 3.18 -1.68
C CYS A 152 -11.88 4.37 -2.05
N ARG A 153 -12.87 4.13 -2.91
CA ARG A 153 -13.88 5.15 -3.23
C ARG A 153 -14.74 5.47 -1.99
N PRO A 154 -15.27 6.68 -1.91
CA PRO A 154 -16.24 7.08 -0.88
C PRO A 154 -17.46 6.15 -0.78
#